data_aeac3abd0cc7b2ed703c9a496b60d0a7
#
_entry.id   aeac3abd0cc7b2ed703c9a496b60d0a7
#
_cell.length_a   1.000
_cell.length_b   1.000
_cell.length_c   1.000
_cell.angle_alpha   90.00
_cell.angle_beta   90.00
_cell.angle_gamma   90.00
#
_symmetry.space_group_name_H-M   'P 1'
#
loop_
_entity.id
_entity.type
_entity.pdbx_description
1 polymer ?
#
loop_
_entity_poly.entity_id
_entity_poly.type
_entity_poly.pdbx_seq_one_letter_code
_entity_poly.pdbx_strand_id
1 'polypeptide(L)'
;TVLLCVHRWGDHGHPSLASAAVAAPGNGLLLFFRVDDFDAALQRARKLVPHLDEEPQRNPNTGTLEFALRDPDGYRVMLSAWDAT
;
A
#
# COMPACT_ATOMS: atom_id res chain seq x y z
N THR A 1 8.33 14.75 0.56
CA THR A 1 7.81 15.00 -0.79
C THR A 1 6.58 14.15 -1.05
N VAL A 2 5.54 14.78 -1.51
CA VAL A 2 4.32 14.09 -1.91
C VAL A 2 4.31 13.98 -3.43
N LEU A 3 4.11 12.76 -3.92
CA LEU A 3 3.95 12.50 -5.35
C LEU A 3 2.54 11.98 -5.59
N LEU A 4 1.95 12.44 -6.67
CA LEU A 4 0.65 11.95 -7.11
C LEU A 4 0.84 11.06 -8.34
N CYS A 5 0.36 9.83 -8.25
CA CYS A 5 0.35 8.91 -9.38
C CYS A 5 -1.09 8.68 -9.83
N VAL A 6 -1.33 8.73 -11.12
CA VAL A 6 -2.63 8.45 -11.70
C VAL A 6 -2.51 7.17 -12.51
N HIS A 7 -3.37 6.20 -12.19
CA HIS A 7 -3.38 4.91 -12.86
C HIS A 7 -4.64 4.75 -13.69
N ARG A 8 -4.53 3.99 -14.78
CA ARG A 8 -5.69 3.56 -15.53
C ARG A 8 -6.54 2.64 -14.64
N TRP A 9 -7.84 2.79 -14.71
CA TRP A 9 -8.74 1.85 -14.04
C TRP A 9 -8.47 0.42 -14.53
N GLY A 10 -8.31 -0.49 -13.57
CA GLY A 10 -8.01 -1.87 -13.90
C GLY A 10 -6.55 -2.24 -13.92
N ASP A 11 -5.67 -1.35 -13.49
CA ASP A 11 -4.23 -1.62 -13.41
C ASP A 11 -3.96 -2.83 -12.53
N HIS A 12 -3.15 -3.78 -13.03
CA HIS A 12 -2.99 -5.09 -12.42
C HIS A 12 -2.30 -5.10 -11.06
N GLY A 13 -1.45 -4.15 -10.79
CA GLY A 13 -0.72 -4.11 -9.54
C GLY A 13 -1.52 -3.61 -8.34
N HIS A 14 -2.72 -3.13 -8.56
CA HIS A 14 -3.50 -2.43 -7.54
C HIS A 14 -4.95 -2.90 -7.53
N PRO A 15 -5.26 -3.95 -6.74
CA PRO A 15 -6.62 -4.49 -6.69
C PRO A 15 -7.70 -3.47 -6.33
N SER A 16 -7.37 -2.49 -5.50
CA SER A 16 -8.33 -1.43 -5.14
C SER A 16 -8.69 -0.53 -6.31
N LEU A 17 -7.91 -0.56 -7.38
CA LEU A 17 -8.18 0.20 -8.60
C LEU A 17 -8.81 -0.68 -9.68
N ALA A 18 -8.86 -1.99 -9.46
CA ALA A 18 -9.26 -2.95 -10.48
C ALA A 18 -10.67 -3.53 -10.26
N SER A 19 -11.18 -3.48 -9.05
CA SER A 19 -12.44 -4.16 -8.73
C SER A 19 -13.55 -3.15 -8.44
N ALA A 20 -14.49 -3.03 -9.37
CA ALA A 20 -15.71 -2.26 -9.17
C ALA A 20 -16.70 -2.95 -8.23
N ALA A 21 -16.48 -4.22 -7.93
CA ALA A 21 -17.35 -4.96 -7.03
C ALA A 21 -17.11 -4.63 -5.55
N VAL A 22 -15.97 -4.06 -5.23
CA VAL A 22 -15.65 -3.65 -3.87
C VAL A 22 -16.22 -2.27 -3.63
N ALA A 23 -17.36 -2.22 -2.94
CA ALA A 23 -18.06 -0.97 -2.66
C ALA A 23 -17.60 -0.40 -1.32
N ALA A 24 -16.31 -0.07 -1.19
CA ALA A 24 -15.74 0.53 0.01
C ALA A 24 -15.34 1.98 -0.26
N PRO A 25 -15.44 2.85 0.74
CA PRO A 25 -14.91 4.21 0.62
C PRO A 25 -13.44 4.17 0.22
N GLY A 26 -13.03 5.04 -0.71
CA GLY A 26 -11.65 5.11 -1.16
C GLY A 26 -11.23 4.01 -2.13
N ASN A 27 -12.15 3.16 -2.55
CA ASN A 27 -11.84 2.23 -3.64
C ASN A 27 -11.53 3.04 -4.90
N GLY A 28 -10.38 2.78 -5.51
CA GLY A 28 -9.86 3.62 -6.58
C GLY A 28 -8.83 4.63 -6.12
N LEU A 29 -8.60 4.73 -4.80
CA LEU A 29 -7.55 5.56 -4.23
C LEU A 29 -6.52 4.67 -3.53
N LEU A 30 -5.26 4.90 -3.82
CA LEU A 30 -4.14 4.25 -3.15
C LEU A 30 -3.23 5.32 -2.58
N LEU A 31 -3.04 5.32 -1.27
CA LEU A 31 -2.08 6.19 -0.60
C LEU A 31 -0.76 5.44 -0.49
N PHE A 32 0.32 6.08 -0.94
CA PHE A 32 1.63 5.45 -1.01
C PHE A 32 2.64 6.31 -0.26
N PHE A 33 3.34 5.70 0.70
CA PHE A 33 4.35 6.39 1.49
C PHE A 33 5.67 5.61 1.45
N ARG A 34 6.77 6.34 1.39
CA ARG A 34 8.09 5.77 1.62
C ARG A 34 8.52 6.04 3.05
N VAL A 35 9.16 5.05 3.66
CA VAL A 35 9.60 5.12 5.05
C VAL A 35 11.09 4.84 5.16
N ASP A 36 11.77 5.53 6.07
CA ASP A 36 13.20 5.33 6.29
C ASP A 36 13.49 4.01 6.98
N ASP A 37 12.66 3.65 7.96
CA ASP A 37 12.82 2.42 8.73
C ASP A 37 11.62 1.52 8.46
N PHE A 38 11.77 0.66 7.47
CA PHE A 38 10.71 -0.25 7.03
C PHE A 38 10.28 -1.19 8.15
N ASP A 39 11.25 -1.78 8.88
CA ASP A 39 10.93 -2.74 9.94
C ASP A 39 10.15 -2.09 11.08
N ALA A 40 10.53 -0.89 11.48
CA ALA A 40 9.80 -0.17 12.52
C ALA A 40 8.39 0.20 12.08
N ALA A 41 8.23 0.61 10.82
CA ALA A 41 6.91 0.91 10.27
C ALA A 41 6.04 -0.33 10.22
N LEU A 42 6.60 -1.47 9.82
CA LEU A 42 5.90 -2.75 9.78
C LEU A 42 5.43 -3.18 11.17
N GLN A 43 6.30 -3.05 12.17
CA GLN A 43 5.95 -3.40 13.54
C GLN A 43 4.80 -2.52 14.06
N ARG A 44 4.85 -1.22 13.78
CA ARG A 44 3.76 -0.30 14.18
C ARG A 44 2.45 -0.67 13.47
N ALA A 45 2.51 -0.97 12.19
CA ALA A 45 1.33 -1.36 11.43
C ALA A 45 0.69 -2.63 11.99
N ARG A 46 1.49 -3.62 12.36
CA ARG A 46 0.97 -4.87 12.93
C ARG A 46 0.29 -4.67 14.28
N LYS A 47 0.63 -3.61 15.00
CA LYS A 47 -0.05 -3.25 16.25
C LYS A 47 -1.35 -2.50 16.02
N LEU A 48 -1.47 -1.81 14.89
CA LEU A 48 -2.63 -0.98 14.57
C LEU A 48 -3.78 -1.76 13.94
N VAL A 49 -3.46 -2.80 13.18
CA VAL A 49 -4.48 -3.56 12.45
C VAL A 49 -4.31 -5.05 12.73
N PRO A 50 -5.42 -5.82 12.76
CA PRO A 50 -5.35 -7.27 12.98
C PRO A 50 -4.69 -8.01 11.83
N HIS A 51 -4.86 -7.51 10.60
CA HIS A 51 -4.30 -8.11 9.40
C HIS A 51 -3.77 -7.05 8.47
N LEU A 52 -2.65 -7.32 7.82
CA LEU A 52 -2.18 -6.50 6.72
C LEU A 52 -2.98 -6.86 5.47
N ASP A 53 -3.25 -5.86 4.66
CA ASP A 53 -3.91 -6.07 3.37
C ASP A 53 -2.97 -6.76 2.37
N GLU A 54 -1.68 -6.51 2.54
CA GLU A 54 -0.62 -7.15 1.76
C GLU A 54 0.59 -7.33 2.66
N GLU A 55 1.03 -8.59 2.83
CA GLU A 55 2.21 -8.90 3.62
C GLU A 55 3.47 -8.39 2.93
N PRO A 56 4.56 -8.17 3.67
CA PRO A 56 5.79 -7.65 3.09
C PRO A 56 6.25 -8.49 1.90
N GLN A 57 6.50 -7.82 0.80
CA GLN A 57 7.03 -8.44 -0.41
C GLN A 57 7.87 -7.42 -1.18
N ARG A 58 8.74 -7.92 -2.05
CA ARG A 58 9.58 -7.08 -2.87
C ARG A 58 8.86 -6.77 -4.18
N ASN A 59 8.76 -5.47 -4.49
CA ASN A 59 8.18 -5.01 -5.74
C ASN A 59 9.14 -5.35 -6.89
N PRO A 60 8.72 -6.13 -7.89
CA PRO A 60 9.61 -6.52 -8.98
C PRO A 60 10.02 -5.35 -9.88
N ASN A 61 9.27 -4.26 -9.88
CA ASN A 61 9.60 -3.11 -10.73
C ASN A 61 10.61 -2.18 -10.08
N THR A 62 10.60 -2.05 -8.76
CA THR A 62 11.48 -1.13 -8.02
C THR A 62 12.54 -1.85 -7.20
N GLY A 63 12.32 -3.12 -6.87
CA GLY A 63 13.19 -3.88 -5.98
C GLY A 63 13.02 -3.52 -4.50
N THR A 64 12.12 -2.63 -4.16
CA THR A 64 11.91 -2.22 -2.76
C THR A 64 10.90 -3.11 -2.05
N LEU A 65 11.10 -3.28 -0.74
CA LEU A 65 10.14 -3.98 0.10
C LEU A 65 8.92 -3.09 0.32
N GLU A 66 7.75 -3.71 0.31
CA GLU A 66 6.47 -3.02 0.48
C GLU A 66 5.51 -3.86 1.30
N PHE A 67 4.62 -3.20 2.02
CA PHE A 67 3.44 -3.84 2.60
C PHE A 67 2.27 -2.88 2.51
N ALA A 68 1.05 -3.38 2.70
CA ALA A 68 -0.14 -2.55 2.63
C ALA A 68 -1.09 -2.88 3.77
N LEU A 69 -1.83 -1.87 4.20
CA LEU A 69 -2.87 -2.01 5.21
C LEU A 69 -4.07 -1.17 4.83
N ARG A 70 -5.20 -1.44 5.47
CA ARG A 70 -6.39 -0.60 5.38
C ARG A 70 -6.47 0.25 6.63
N ASP A 71 -6.78 1.54 6.44
CA ASP A 71 -7.07 2.41 7.57
C ASP A 71 -8.49 2.13 8.12
N PRO A 72 -8.89 2.74 9.25
CA PRO A 72 -10.20 2.49 9.82
C PRO A 72 -11.37 2.81 8.88
N ASP A 73 -11.16 3.70 7.93
CA ASP A 73 -12.20 4.09 6.96
C ASP A 73 -12.17 3.25 5.69
N GLY A 74 -11.25 2.31 5.59
CA GLY A 74 -11.15 1.40 4.46
C GLY A 74 -10.23 1.85 3.33
N TYR A 75 -9.51 2.95 3.51
CA TYR A 75 -8.54 3.41 2.52
C TYR A 75 -7.32 2.50 2.52
N ARG A 76 -6.87 2.14 1.33
CA ARG A 76 -5.68 1.32 1.18
C ARG A 76 -4.43 2.19 1.27
N VAL A 77 -3.53 1.81 2.16
CA VAL A 77 -2.27 2.51 2.40
C VAL A 77 -1.12 1.54 2.15
N MET A 78 -0.23 1.90 1.24
CA MET A 78 0.98 1.12 0.96
C MET A 78 2.20 1.86 1.50
N LEU A 79 3.07 1.10 2.16
CA LEU A 79 4.33 1.60 2.67
C LEU A 79 5.47 0.87 2.01
N SER A 80 6.47 1.62 1.59
CA SER A 80 7.60 1.10 0.84
C SER A 80 8.91 1.51 1.54
N ALA A 81 9.90 0.64 1.50
CA ALA A 81 11.25 1.01 1.86
C ALA A 81 11.74 2.12 0.91
N TRP A 82 12.67 2.94 1.41
CA TRP A 82 13.18 4.06 0.61
C TRP A 82 13.99 3.59 -0.59
N ASP A 83 14.73 2.49 -0.42
CA ASP A 83 15.56 1.94 -1.51
C ASP A 83 15.52 0.40 -1.52
N ALA A 84 16.22 -0.19 -2.47
CA ALA A 84 16.16 -1.62 -2.75
C ALA A 84 17.07 -2.48 -1.85
N THR A 85 17.71 -1.91 -0.85
CA THR A 85 18.60 -2.67 0.04
C THR A 85 17.87 -3.47 1.10
#